data_2a04d661098d837fde7e5a6fdd74e4d5
#
_entry.id   2a04d661098d837fde7e5a6fdd74e4d5
#
_cell.length_a   1.000
_cell.length_b   1.000
_cell.length_c   1.000
_cell.angle_alpha   90.00
_cell.angle_beta   90.00
_cell.angle_gamma   90.00
#
_symmetry.space_group_name_H-M   'P 1'
#
loop_
_entity.id
_entity.type
_entity.pdbx_description
1 polymer ?
#
loop_
_entity_poly.entity_id
_entity_poly.type
_entity_poly.pdbx_seq_one_letter_code
_entity_poly.pdbx_strand_id
1 'polypeptide(L)'
;MTKHMTGTRKEWLAARLELLKAEKELTRRSDELARRRQELPWVRIDKKYRFETDAGSASLADLFRGRSQLLVYHYMFGPDYTAGCATCSTIADGFDGFAVHLANHDVTLAAVSLAPLVKLQAYKRRMGWTFPWASSLGGDFNFDFNVSVTKEQQRAGAVEYNYERGGHAMDVTPVPEPVAQNAAMAGTDVATYTRERPGMSAFVLEDDAVYHTYSTYARGLDGLWGMYQWLDRAPSGRNESGVWWRRHDEYGKR
;
A
#
# COMPACT_ATOMS: atom_id res chain seq x y z
N MET A 1 -30.56 15.06 0.19
CA MET A 1 -30.41 14.40 -1.13
C MET A 1 -30.06 15.46 -2.17
N THR A 2 -28.92 15.36 -2.82
CA THR A 2 -28.59 16.23 -3.94
C THR A 2 -29.57 15.94 -5.07
N LYS A 3 -30.32 16.96 -5.51
CA LYS A 3 -31.31 16.81 -6.60
C LYS A 3 -30.55 16.60 -7.89
N HIS A 4 -30.43 15.36 -8.35
CA HIS A 4 -29.79 15.05 -9.63
C HIS A 4 -30.60 15.64 -10.79
N MET A 5 -29.93 16.24 -11.74
CA MET A 5 -30.56 16.67 -12.98
C MET A 5 -30.94 15.45 -13.80
N THR A 6 -32.15 15.45 -14.32
CA THR A 6 -32.62 14.47 -15.30
C THR A 6 -32.62 15.14 -16.68
N GLY A 7 -32.27 14.39 -17.70
CA GLY A 7 -32.21 14.89 -19.07
C GLY A 7 -32.57 13.80 -20.09
N THR A 8 -32.68 14.22 -21.32
CA THR A 8 -32.88 13.31 -22.46
C THR A 8 -31.60 12.54 -22.79
N ARG A 9 -31.72 11.44 -23.51
CA ARG A 9 -30.57 10.67 -23.99
C ARG A 9 -29.60 11.53 -24.84
N LYS A 10 -30.10 12.51 -25.57
CA LYS A 10 -29.30 13.41 -26.38
C LYS A 10 -28.45 14.34 -25.52
N GLU A 11 -29.02 14.94 -24.49
CA GLU A 11 -28.33 15.80 -23.54
C GLU A 11 -27.28 15.01 -22.75
N TRP A 12 -27.63 13.81 -22.27
CA TRP A 12 -26.71 12.92 -21.62
C TRP A 12 -25.50 12.58 -22.51
N LEU A 13 -25.75 12.23 -23.78
CA LEU A 13 -24.67 11.89 -24.73
C LEU A 13 -23.75 13.09 -24.98
N ALA A 14 -24.30 14.29 -25.13
CA ALA A 14 -23.47 15.50 -25.30
C ALA A 14 -22.55 15.71 -24.09
N ALA A 15 -23.06 15.66 -22.86
CA ALA A 15 -22.28 15.79 -21.64
C ALA A 15 -21.25 14.64 -21.49
N ARG A 16 -21.65 13.41 -21.82
CA ARG A 16 -20.77 12.24 -21.76
C ARG A 16 -19.58 12.35 -22.74
N LEU A 17 -19.78 12.91 -23.91
CA LEU A 17 -18.71 13.10 -24.89
C LEU A 17 -17.69 14.16 -24.43
N GLU A 18 -18.11 15.21 -23.75
CA GLU A 18 -17.19 16.18 -23.14
C GLU A 18 -16.38 15.53 -22.01
N LEU A 19 -17.01 14.77 -21.12
CA LEU A 19 -16.32 14.03 -20.07
C LEU A 19 -15.32 13.03 -20.66
N LEU A 20 -15.67 12.35 -21.76
CA LEU A 20 -14.78 11.39 -22.42
C LEU A 20 -13.46 12.03 -22.90
N LYS A 21 -13.47 13.30 -23.27
CA LYS A 21 -12.23 14.01 -23.66
C LYS A 21 -11.27 14.10 -22.47
N ALA A 22 -11.77 14.46 -21.30
CA ALA A 22 -10.98 14.53 -20.06
C ALA A 22 -10.48 13.14 -19.61
N GLU A 23 -11.31 12.11 -19.72
CA GLU A 23 -10.90 10.72 -19.41
C GLU A 23 -9.77 10.23 -20.32
N LYS A 24 -9.86 10.53 -21.62
CA LYS A 24 -8.79 10.21 -22.59
C LYS A 24 -7.49 10.96 -22.27
N GLU A 25 -7.57 12.20 -21.83
CA GLU A 25 -6.41 12.98 -21.42
C GLU A 25 -5.76 12.39 -20.17
N LEU A 26 -6.57 12.01 -19.17
CA LEU A 26 -6.08 11.33 -17.96
C LEU A 26 -5.36 10.02 -18.32
N THR A 27 -5.90 9.23 -19.25
CA THR A 27 -5.27 8.00 -19.73
C THR A 27 -3.89 8.29 -20.33
N ARG A 28 -3.77 9.26 -21.25
CA ARG A 28 -2.49 9.64 -21.86
C ARG A 28 -1.47 10.11 -20.82
N ARG A 29 -1.90 10.88 -19.82
CA ARG A 29 -1.02 11.31 -18.70
C ARG A 29 -0.58 10.13 -17.85
N SER A 30 -1.46 9.16 -17.61
CA SER A 30 -1.11 7.95 -16.88
C SER A 30 -0.06 7.14 -17.63
N ASP A 31 -0.22 6.96 -18.95
CA ASP A 31 0.75 6.25 -19.79
C ASP A 31 2.11 6.97 -19.80
N GLU A 32 2.11 8.28 -19.91
CA GLU A 32 3.34 9.10 -19.84
C GLU A 32 4.04 8.96 -18.48
N LEU A 33 3.29 8.98 -17.36
CA LEU A 33 3.87 8.76 -16.04
C LEU A 33 4.42 7.35 -15.90
N ALA A 34 3.77 6.33 -16.48
CA ALA A 34 4.28 4.96 -16.48
C ALA A 34 5.63 4.88 -17.21
N ARG A 35 5.74 5.51 -18.39
CA ARG A 35 7.00 5.59 -19.13
C ARG A 35 8.11 6.32 -18.33
N ARG A 36 7.81 7.47 -17.74
CA ARG A 36 8.77 8.23 -16.92
C ARG A 36 9.26 7.49 -15.69
N ARG A 37 8.44 6.61 -15.10
CA ARG A 37 8.89 5.75 -13.99
C ARG A 37 9.97 4.77 -14.44
N GLN A 38 9.91 4.28 -15.67
CA GLN A 38 10.92 3.38 -16.25
C GLN A 38 12.25 4.10 -16.55
N GLU A 39 12.24 5.43 -16.65
CA GLU A 39 13.43 6.27 -16.91
C GLU A 39 14.15 6.69 -15.62
N LEU A 40 13.62 6.37 -14.45
CA LEU A 40 14.29 6.68 -13.19
C LEU A 40 15.61 5.90 -13.09
N PRO A 41 16.69 6.53 -12.56
CA PRO A 41 17.93 5.82 -12.29
C PRO A 41 17.71 4.72 -11.24
N TRP A 42 18.31 3.58 -11.46
CA TRP A 42 18.27 2.47 -10.50
C TRP A 42 19.34 2.65 -9.43
N VAL A 43 18.99 2.31 -8.19
CA VAL A 43 19.92 2.39 -7.05
C VAL A 43 20.27 0.98 -6.61
N ARG A 44 21.56 0.62 -6.73
CA ARG A 44 22.05 -0.68 -6.28
C ARG A 44 21.88 -0.84 -4.78
N ILE A 45 21.38 -2.00 -4.35
CA ILE A 45 21.19 -2.37 -2.95
C ILE A 45 22.35 -3.29 -2.54
N ASP A 46 23.34 -2.72 -1.85
CA ASP A 46 24.48 -3.47 -1.31
C ASP A 46 24.22 -3.99 0.12
N LYS A 47 23.25 -3.42 0.82
CA LYS A 47 22.86 -3.83 2.16
C LYS A 47 22.17 -5.18 2.15
N LYS A 48 22.62 -6.09 3.00
CA LYS A 48 22.06 -7.43 3.14
C LYS A 48 20.85 -7.40 4.08
N TYR A 49 19.65 -7.36 3.50
CA TYR A 49 18.41 -7.53 4.25
C TYR A 49 18.11 -9.01 4.49
N ARG A 50 17.49 -9.28 5.63
CA ARG A 50 17.03 -10.62 6.02
C ARG A 50 15.55 -10.55 6.37
N PHE A 51 14.83 -11.54 5.91
CA PHE A 51 13.40 -11.69 6.14
C PHE A 51 13.10 -13.09 6.67
N GLU A 52 12.00 -13.21 7.41
CA GLU A 52 11.41 -14.51 7.71
C GLU A 52 10.20 -14.74 6.81
N THR A 53 10.12 -15.90 6.19
CA THR A 53 9.07 -16.31 5.25
C THR A 53 8.52 -17.68 5.58
N ASP A 54 7.42 -18.08 4.94
CA ASP A 54 6.87 -19.44 5.06
C ASP A 54 7.90 -20.55 4.68
N ALA A 55 8.91 -20.21 3.88
CA ALA A 55 10.00 -21.12 3.47
C ALA A 55 11.25 -21.01 4.35
N GLY A 56 11.22 -20.19 5.41
CA GLY A 56 12.36 -19.93 6.30
C GLY A 56 12.98 -18.56 6.06
N SER A 57 14.26 -18.41 6.49
CA SER A 57 15.00 -17.14 6.32
C SER A 57 15.31 -16.87 4.84
N ALA A 58 15.09 -15.64 4.39
CA ALA A 58 15.27 -15.20 3.01
C ALA A 58 16.04 -13.89 2.93
N SER A 59 16.81 -13.70 1.87
CA SER A 59 17.39 -12.42 1.46
C SER A 59 16.39 -11.61 0.62
N LEU A 60 16.73 -10.36 0.26
CA LEU A 60 15.91 -9.58 -0.67
C LEU A 60 15.83 -10.24 -2.05
N ALA A 61 16.93 -10.86 -2.53
CA ALA A 61 16.96 -11.60 -3.80
C ALA A 61 16.04 -12.83 -3.77
N ASP A 62 15.91 -13.53 -2.64
CA ASP A 62 15.03 -14.69 -2.52
C ASP A 62 13.54 -14.31 -2.63
N LEU A 63 13.18 -13.06 -2.28
CA LEU A 63 11.80 -12.58 -2.42
C LEU A 63 11.33 -12.46 -3.87
N PHE A 64 12.24 -12.41 -4.83
CA PHE A 64 11.92 -12.45 -6.26
C PHE A 64 11.36 -13.79 -6.71
N ARG A 65 11.64 -14.88 -5.97
CA ARG A 65 11.10 -16.21 -6.24
C ARG A 65 11.36 -16.69 -7.66
N GLY A 66 12.59 -16.43 -8.17
CA GLY A 66 13.04 -16.83 -9.50
C GLY A 66 12.57 -15.92 -10.64
N ARG A 67 12.01 -14.75 -10.34
CA ARG A 67 11.65 -13.72 -11.33
C ARG A 67 12.66 -12.59 -11.31
N SER A 68 12.69 -11.78 -12.37
CA SER A 68 13.60 -10.64 -12.44
C SER A 68 13.05 -9.38 -11.79
N GLN A 69 11.75 -9.30 -11.49
CA GLN A 69 11.11 -8.12 -10.94
C GLN A 69 10.35 -8.44 -9.64
N LEU A 70 10.40 -7.49 -8.69
CA LEU A 70 9.72 -7.62 -7.40
C LEU A 70 8.99 -6.32 -7.07
N LEU A 71 7.72 -6.43 -6.75
CA LEU A 71 6.92 -5.39 -6.11
C LEU A 71 6.72 -5.75 -4.64
N VAL A 72 7.15 -4.88 -3.74
CA VAL A 72 6.94 -5.01 -2.30
C VAL A 72 5.88 -4.03 -1.85
N TYR A 73 4.79 -4.52 -1.33
CA TYR A 73 3.84 -3.71 -0.59
C TYR A 73 4.24 -3.66 0.89
N HIS A 74 4.62 -2.48 1.38
CA HIS A 74 4.91 -2.24 2.78
C HIS A 74 3.59 -2.18 3.55
N TYR A 75 3.21 -3.30 4.12
CA TYR A 75 1.94 -3.46 4.80
C TYR A 75 2.08 -3.08 6.27
N MET A 76 1.28 -2.14 6.76
CA MET A 76 1.29 -1.68 8.15
C MET A 76 0.81 -2.78 9.10
N PHE A 77 1.75 -3.50 9.66
CA PHE A 77 1.55 -4.45 10.74
C PHE A 77 2.79 -4.43 11.63
N GLY A 78 2.76 -3.56 12.64
CA GLY A 78 3.85 -3.45 13.61
C GLY A 78 3.86 -4.62 14.60
N PRO A 79 4.99 -4.84 15.32
CA PRO A 79 5.12 -5.94 16.25
C PRO A 79 4.11 -5.86 17.40
N ASP A 80 3.70 -4.66 17.80
CA ASP A 80 2.78 -4.42 18.91
C ASP A 80 1.31 -4.34 18.47
N TYR A 81 1.00 -4.52 17.17
CA TYR A 81 -0.39 -4.55 16.69
C TYR A 81 -1.02 -5.93 16.96
N THR A 82 -2.32 -5.95 17.26
CA THR A 82 -3.08 -7.21 17.37
C THR A 82 -3.68 -7.65 16.04
N ALA A 83 -3.82 -6.73 15.09
CA ALA A 83 -4.31 -7.02 13.74
C ALA A 83 -3.67 -6.07 12.72
N GLY A 84 -3.57 -6.48 11.48
CA GLY A 84 -3.09 -5.64 10.39
C GLY A 84 -3.98 -4.43 10.17
N CYS A 85 -3.42 -3.34 9.65
CA CYS A 85 -4.15 -2.11 9.33
C CYS A 85 -5.35 -2.40 8.41
N ALA A 86 -6.54 -1.89 8.75
CA ALA A 86 -7.75 -2.12 7.99
C ALA A 86 -7.67 -1.56 6.57
N THR A 87 -7.11 -0.34 6.40
CA THR A 87 -6.90 0.27 5.08
C THR A 87 -5.97 -0.57 4.21
N CYS A 88 -4.82 -1.03 4.77
CA CYS A 88 -3.91 -1.92 4.04
C CYS A 88 -4.59 -3.23 3.66
N SER A 89 -5.51 -3.73 4.50
CA SER A 89 -6.26 -4.95 4.21
C SER A 89 -7.16 -4.79 3.00
N THR A 90 -7.87 -3.67 2.87
CA THR A 90 -8.75 -3.42 1.71
C THR A 90 -7.97 -3.25 0.40
N ILE A 91 -6.72 -2.81 0.47
CA ILE A 91 -5.81 -2.79 -0.70
C ILE A 91 -5.34 -4.21 -1.02
N ALA A 92 -4.90 -4.95 0.02
CA ALA A 92 -4.35 -6.30 -0.12
C ALA A 92 -5.40 -7.34 -0.56
N ASP A 93 -6.68 -7.10 -0.32
CA ASP A 93 -7.76 -7.97 -0.82
C ASP A 93 -7.77 -8.11 -2.35
N GLY A 94 -7.17 -7.15 -3.08
CA GLY A 94 -6.99 -7.25 -4.53
C GLY A 94 -5.77 -8.06 -4.98
N PHE A 95 -4.80 -8.34 -4.10
CA PHE A 95 -3.49 -8.87 -4.52
C PHE A 95 -3.56 -10.26 -5.14
N ASP A 96 -4.33 -11.16 -4.57
CA ASP A 96 -4.45 -12.54 -5.10
C ASP A 96 -5.01 -12.57 -6.52
N GLY A 97 -5.92 -11.65 -6.85
CA GLY A 97 -6.46 -11.51 -8.20
C GLY A 97 -5.43 -11.04 -9.23
N PHE A 98 -4.41 -10.30 -8.81
CA PHE A 98 -3.37 -9.75 -9.69
C PHE A 98 -2.10 -10.60 -9.72
N ALA A 99 -1.78 -11.31 -8.64
CA ALA A 99 -0.51 -12.01 -8.47
C ALA A 99 -0.19 -13.00 -9.61
N VAL A 100 -1.19 -13.72 -10.10
CA VAL A 100 -1.03 -14.67 -11.21
C VAL A 100 -0.67 -13.97 -12.52
N HIS A 101 -1.27 -12.82 -12.79
CA HIS A 101 -0.99 -12.05 -14.01
C HIS A 101 0.37 -11.37 -13.93
N LEU A 102 0.72 -10.80 -12.78
CA LEU A 102 2.05 -10.25 -12.53
C LEU A 102 3.14 -11.32 -12.69
N ALA A 103 2.91 -12.52 -12.14
CA ALA A 103 3.83 -13.63 -12.26
C ALA A 103 4.07 -14.03 -13.72
N ASN A 104 3.05 -13.96 -14.58
CA ASN A 104 3.17 -14.20 -16.01
C ASN A 104 3.96 -13.12 -16.76
N HIS A 105 4.08 -11.92 -16.16
CA HIS A 105 4.91 -10.80 -16.62
C HIS A 105 6.26 -10.73 -15.92
N ASP A 106 6.74 -11.84 -15.36
CA ASP A 106 8.02 -11.91 -14.66
C ASP A 106 8.12 -10.97 -13.45
N VAL A 107 7.00 -10.74 -12.75
CA VAL A 107 6.91 -9.88 -11.57
C VAL A 107 6.42 -10.68 -10.38
N THR A 108 7.14 -10.68 -9.27
CA THR A 108 6.66 -11.14 -7.98
C THR A 108 6.02 -9.99 -7.22
N LEU A 109 4.80 -10.18 -6.71
CA LEU A 109 4.19 -9.29 -5.73
C LEU A 109 4.29 -9.94 -4.35
N ALA A 110 4.87 -9.24 -3.39
CA ALA A 110 4.98 -9.68 -2.00
C ALA A 110 4.59 -8.55 -1.05
N ALA A 111 4.03 -8.89 0.11
CA ALA A 111 3.91 -7.96 1.21
C ALA A 111 5.10 -8.12 2.18
N VAL A 112 5.50 -7.01 2.82
CA VAL A 112 6.50 -7.00 3.90
C VAL A 112 5.96 -6.20 5.06
N SER A 113 6.14 -6.70 6.29
CA SER A 113 5.73 -6.04 7.54
C SER A 113 6.76 -6.27 8.64
N LEU A 114 6.74 -5.38 9.64
CA LEU A 114 7.62 -5.49 10.81
C LEU A 114 7.10 -6.46 11.90
N ALA A 115 5.86 -6.94 11.80
CA ALA A 115 5.32 -7.91 12.75
C ALA A 115 6.03 -9.28 12.65
N PRO A 116 6.10 -10.06 13.73
CA PRO A 116 6.62 -11.44 13.71
C PRO A 116 5.88 -12.30 12.67
N LEU A 117 6.60 -13.20 12.00
CA LEU A 117 6.04 -14.06 10.94
C LEU A 117 4.80 -14.83 11.41
N VAL A 118 4.78 -15.34 12.63
CA VAL A 118 3.64 -16.07 13.20
C VAL A 118 2.35 -15.24 13.21
N LYS A 119 2.45 -13.92 13.47
CA LYS A 119 1.30 -13.00 13.39
C LYS A 119 0.85 -12.81 11.95
N LEU A 120 1.80 -12.65 11.01
CA LEU A 120 1.49 -12.49 9.59
C LEU A 120 0.78 -13.72 9.04
N GLN A 121 1.28 -14.92 9.37
CA GLN A 121 0.66 -16.19 8.95
C GLN A 121 -0.74 -16.37 9.51
N ALA A 122 -0.95 -16.06 10.80
CA ALA A 122 -2.27 -16.14 11.41
C ALA A 122 -3.27 -15.18 10.77
N TYR A 123 -2.83 -13.96 10.49
CA TYR A 123 -3.65 -12.94 9.85
C TYR A 123 -3.93 -13.27 8.38
N LYS A 124 -2.93 -13.75 7.63
CA LYS A 124 -3.07 -14.22 6.25
C LYS A 124 -4.10 -15.35 6.14
N ARG A 125 -4.07 -16.34 7.07
CA ARG A 125 -5.09 -17.39 7.14
C ARG A 125 -6.48 -16.84 7.44
N ARG A 126 -6.61 -15.90 8.39
CA ARG A 126 -7.88 -15.23 8.69
C ARG A 126 -8.49 -14.57 7.47
N MET A 127 -7.65 -13.87 6.68
CA MET A 127 -8.09 -13.12 5.50
C MET A 127 -8.19 -13.98 4.23
N GLY A 128 -7.81 -15.26 4.28
CA GLY A 128 -7.85 -16.16 3.13
C GLY A 128 -6.85 -15.80 2.02
N TRP A 129 -5.83 -15.00 2.30
CA TRP A 129 -4.85 -14.54 1.31
C TRP A 129 -3.79 -15.61 1.01
N THR A 130 -3.32 -15.64 -0.25
CA THR A 130 -2.32 -16.59 -0.72
C THR A 130 -1.00 -15.94 -1.16
N PHE A 131 -0.98 -14.64 -1.43
CA PHE A 131 0.22 -13.92 -1.84
C PHE A 131 1.36 -14.07 -0.82
N PRO A 132 2.64 -13.98 -1.24
CA PRO A 132 3.80 -14.01 -0.35
C PRO A 132 3.77 -12.87 0.65
N TRP A 133 4.05 -13.16 1.92
CA TRP A 133 4.16 -12.15 2.98
C TRP A 133 5.35 -12.48 3.87
N ALA A 134 6.31 -11.55 3.95
CA ALA A 134 7.54 -11.72 4.71
C ALA A 134 7.59 -10.79 5.93
N SER A 135 8.21 -11.25 7.00
CA SER A 135 8.54 -10.44 8.17
C SER A 135 9.94 -9.86 8.03
N SER A 136 10.08 -8.56 8.24
CA SER A 136 11.36 -7.85 8.36
C SER A 136 11.75 -7.56 9.81
N LEU A 137 11.12 -8.25 10.78
CA LEU A 137 11.37 -8.07 12.20
C LEU A 137 12.85 -8.24 12.53
N GLY A 138 13.41 -7.29 13.27
CA GLY A 138 14.83 -7.30 13.68
C GLY A 138 15.79 -6.83 12.59
N GLY A 139 15.29 -6.46 11.40
CA GLY A 139 16.07 -5.88 10.31
C GLY A 139 15.75 -4.40 10.07
N ASP A 140 16.53 -3.78 9.20
CA ASP A 140 16.43 -2.34 8.90
C ASP A 140 15.58 -2.03 7.67
N PHE A 141 15.08 -3.04 6.95
CA PHE A 141 14.40 -2.85 5.66
C PHE A 141 13.28 -1.80 5.71
N ASN A 142 12.37 -1.91 6.67
CA ASN A 142 11.26 -0.96 6.79
C ASN A 142 11.74 0.46 7.13
N PHE A 143 12.82 0.58 7.91
CA PHE A 143 13.39 1.89 8.29
C PHE A 143 14.10 2.54 7.10
N ASP A 144 14.89 1.77 6.33
CA ASP A 144 15.61 2.27 5.14
C ASP A 144 14.64 2.70 4.02
N PHE A 145 13.43 2.14 3.97
CA PHE A 145 12.37 2.55 3.04
C PHE A 145 11.38 3.55 3.65
N ASN A 146 11.69 4.14 4.80
CA ASN A 146 10.91 5.19 5.47
C ASN A 146 9.45 4.80 5.78
N VAL A 147 9.18 3.51 5.95
CA VAL A 147 7.86 2.99 6.29
C VAL A 147 7.72 2.57 7.75
N SER A 148 8.82 2.59 8.51
CA SER A 148 8.81 2.45 9.96
C SER A 148 9.75 3.49 10.57
N VAL A 149 9.40 3.97 11.77
CA VAL A 149 10.22 4.90 12.54
C VAL A 149 10.41 4.40 13.96
N THR A 150 11.57 4.68 14.57
CA THR A 150 11.80 4.36 15.97
C THR A 150 11.05 5.31 16.90
N LYS A 151 10.93 4.94 18.17
CA LYS A 151 10.34 5.81 19.20
C LYS A 151 11.13 7.13 19.33
N GLU A 152 12.44 7.05 19.20
CA GLU A 152 13.35 8.18 19.29
C GLU A 152 13.15 9.14 18.10
N GLN A 153 13.11 8.60 16.87
CA GLN A 153 12.83 9.38 15.66
C GLN A 153 11.45 10.05 15.73
N GLN A 154 10.45 9.30 16.20
CA GLN A 154 9.10 9.83 16.39
C GLN A 154 9.08 11.00 17.37
N ARG A 155 9.72 10.86 18.55
CA ARG A 155 9.82 11.93 19.56
C ARG A 155 10.62 13.14 19.09
N ALA A 156 11.64 12.92 18.27
CA ALA A 156 12.46 13.98 17.71
C ALA A 156 11.79 14.72 16.54
N GLY A 157 10.63 14.24 16.06
CA GLY A 157 10.02 14.76 14.83
C GLY A 157 10.86 14.53 13.58
N ALA A 158 11.89 13.68 13.66
CA ALA A 158 12.84 13.38 12.60
C ALA A 158 12.31 12.27 11.68
N VAL A 159 11.10 12.48 11.15
CA VAL A 159 10.44 11.52 10.26
C VAL A 159 10.54 12.02 8.83
N GLU A 160 11.07 11.16 7.95
CA GLU A 160 10.98 11.34 6.51
C GLU A 160 9.95 10.35 5.96
N TYR A 161 8.95 10.85 5.26
CA TYR A 161 7.94 10.02 4.60
C TYR A 161 7.45 10.72 3.33
N ASN A 162 7.21 9.94 2.28
CA ASN A 162 6.78 10.45 0.99
C ASN A 162 7.69 11.57 0.45
N TYR A 163 9.03 11.40 0.67
CA TYR A 163 10.09 12.34 0.25
C TYR A 163 10.06 13.72 0.92
N GLU A 164 9.31 13.86 2.01
CA GLU A 164 9.23 15.08 2.80
C GLU A 164 9.71 14.84 4.23
N ARG A 165 10.55 15.76 4.76
CA ARG A 165 10.99 15.72 6.16
C ARG A 165 10.05 16.54 7.03
N GLY A 166 9.62 15.97 8.15
CA GLY A 166 8.77 16.65 9.14
C GLY A 166 7.32 16.90 8.71
N GLY A 167 6.94 16.52 7.49
CA GLY A 167 5.60 16.77 6.93
C GLY A 167 4.46 15.97 7.57
N HIS A 168 4.78 14.98 8.38
CA HIS A 168 3.80 14.12 9.08
C HIS A 168 4.16 14.06 10.56
N ALA A 169 4.24 15.25 11.19
CA ALA A 169 4.43 15.35 12.62
C ALA A 169 3.39 14.49 13.34
N MET A 170 3.87 13.53 14.11
CA MET A 170 3.08 12.51 14.79
C MET A 170 2.44 13.04 16.08
N ASP A 171 2.79 14.28 16.46
CA ASP A 171 2.22 15.00 17.58
C ASP A 171 1.20 16.05 17.12
N VAL A 172 0.29 15.66 16.22
CA VAL A 172 -0.86 16.50 15.91
C VAL A 172 -1.82 16.39 17.09
N THR A 173 -1.88 17.45 17.88
CA THR A 173 -2.87 17.55 18.96
C THR A 173 -3.90 18.62 18.55
N PRO A 174 -5.19 18.26 18.43
CA PRO A 174 -5.79 16.94 18.69
C PRO A 174 -5.49 15.93 17.59
N VAL A 175 -5.36 14.63 17.98
CA VAL A 175 -5.20 13.52 17.03
C VAL A 175 -6.41 13.47 16.10
N PRO A 176 -6.23 13.44 14.76
CA PRO A 176 -7.35 13.30 13.84
C PRO A 176 -8.15 12.01 14.11
N GLU A 177 -9.47 12.12 14.19
CA GLU A 177 -10.35 10.98 14.50
C GLU A 177 -10.10 9.75 13.60
N PRO A 178 -9.87 9.87 12.28
CA PRO A 178 -9.55 8.71 11.44
C PRO A 178 -8.29 7.96 11.86
N VAL A 179 -7.28 8.66 12.39
CA VAL A 179 -6.04 8.04 12.88
C VAL A 179 -6.31 7.24 14.15
N ALA A 180 -7.07 7.81 15.09
CA ALA A 180 -7.45 7.15 16.32
C ALA A 180 -8.29 5.89 16.05
N GLN A 181 -9.25 5.97 15.11
CA GLN A 181 -10.09 4.84 14.71
C GLN A 181 -9.25 3.72 14.05
N ASN A 182 -8.33 4.05 13.17
CA ASN A 182 -7.44 3.07 12.56
C ASN A 182 -6.52 2.40 13.58
N ALA A 183 -5.99 3.15 14.55
CA ALA A 183 -5.17 2.61 15.64
C ALA A 183 -6.00 1.62 16.50
N ALA A 184 -7.21 1.99 16.86
CA ALA A 184 -8.13 1.12 17.60
C ALA A 184 -8.45 -0.17 16.82
N MET A 185 -8.72 -0.08 15.51
CA MET A 185 -8.92 -1.24 14.64
C MET A 185 -7.68 -2.14 14.54
N ALA A 186 -6.48 -1.56 14.60
CA ALA A 186 -5.23 -2.34 14.64
C ALA A 186 -4.93 -2.91 16.05
N GLY A 187 -5.75 -2.57 17.04
CA GLY A 187 -5.62 -3.02 18.44
C GLY A 187 -4.37 -2.48 19.10
N THR A 188 -4.04 -1.20 18.86
CA THR A 188 -2.87 -0.53 19.42
C THR A 188 -3.18 0.96 19.71
N ASP A 189 -2.28 1.65 20.41
CA ASP A 189 -2.40 3.09 20.62
C ASP A 189 -1.94 3.90 19.39
N VAL A 190 -2.31 5.17 19.35
CA VAL A 190 -2.02 6.07 18.22
C VAL A 190 -0.52 6.24 18.01
N ALA A 191 0.27 6.40 19.08
CA ALA A 191 1.71 6.61 18.97
C ALA A 191 2.40 5.39 18.37
N THR A 192 1.97 4.19 18.76
CA THR A 192 2.44 2.91 18.20
C THR A 192 1.97 2.74 16.76
N TYR A 193 0.69 3.01 16.49
CA TYR A 193 0.13 2.90 15.14
C TYR A 193 0.86 3.79 14.14
N THR A 194 1.15 4.98 14.53
CA THR A 194 1.75 5.98 13.65
C THR A 194 3.27 5.82 13.45
N ARG A 195 3.91 4.82 14.06
CA ARG A 195 5.28 4.43 13.71
C ARG A 195 5.39 3.61 12.43
N GLU A 196 4.31 3.01 11.97
CA GLU A 196 4.25 2.30 10.70
C GLU A 196 3.57 3.15 9.62
N ARG A 197 4.00 2.99 8.37
CA ARG A 197 3.50 3.69 7.20
C ARG A 197 3.29 2.71 6.04
N PRO A 198 2.28 2.92 5.20
CA PRO A 198 2.13 2.11 4.00
C PRO A 198 3.01 2.65 2.88
N GLY A 199 3.45 1.77 2.00
CA GLY A 199 4.20 2.11 0.80
C GLY A 199 4.22 0.99 -0.21
N MET A 200 4.75 1.24 -1.38
CA MET A 200 5.07 0.23 -2.38
C MET A 200 6.42 0.56 -2.97
N SER A 201 7.29 -0.44 -3.06
CA SER A 201 8.62 -0.34 -3.69
C SER A 201 8.78 -1.37 -4.78
N ALA A 202 9.49 -1.00 -5.84
CA ALA A 202 9.80 -1.85 -6.97
C ALA A 202 11.31 -2.10 -7.05
N PHE A 203 11.65 -3.34 -7.36
CA PHE A 203 13.03 -3.80 -7.48
C PHE A 203 13.22 -4.63 -8.74
N VAL A 204 14.46 -4.65 -9.23
CA VAL A 204 14.91 -5.55 -10.30
C VAL A 204 16.13 -6.34 -9.83
N LEU A 205 16.21 -7.59 -10.24
CA LEU A 205 17.38 -8.45 -10.07
C LEU A 205 18.04 -8.64 -11.42
N GLU A 206 19.25 -8.11 -11.55
CA GLU A 206 20.06 -8.18 -12.77
C GLU A 206 21.51 -8.49 -12.40
N ASP A 207 22.11 -9.46 -13.08
CA ASP A 207 23.51 -9.88 -12.84
C ASP A 207 23.82 -10.16 -11.35
N ASP A 208 22.94 -10.90 -10.66
CA ASP A 208 23.01 -11.22 -9.24
C ASP A 208 22.99 -9.99 -8.30
N ALA A 209 22.71 -8.80 -8.80
CA ALA A 209 22.55 -7.58 -8.03
C ALA A 209 21.09 -7.12 -7.98
N VAL A 210 20.65 -6.69 -6.80
CA VAL A 210 19.31 -6.10 -6.63
C VAL A 210 19.40 -4.59 -6.75
N TYR A 211 18.51 -4.01 -7.52
CA TYR A 211 18.38 -2.56 -7.66
C TYR A 211 17.00 -2.11 -7.23
N HIS A 212 16.91 -1.03 -6.48
CA HIS A 212 15.68 -0.30 -6.22
C HIS A 212 15.39 0.63 -7.39
N THR A 213 14.19 0.57 -7.95
CA THR A 213 13.83 1.32 -9.16
C THR A 213 12.77 2.38 -8.92
N TYR A 214 11.87 2.16 -7.94
CA TYR A 214 10.76 3.08 -7.68
C TYR A 214 10.16 2.83 -6.28
N SER A 215 9.68 3.89 -5.65
CA SER A 215 8.80 3.79 -4.48
C SER A 215 7.69 4.83 -4.55
N THR A 216 6.56 4.51 -3.92
CA THR A 216 5.44 5.43 -3.75
C THR A 216 4.77 5.21 -2.40
N TYR A 217 4.21 6.28 -1.85
CA TYR A 217 3.68 6.33 -0.50
C TYR A 217 2.38 7.14 -0.46
N ALA A 218 1.73 7.16 0.69
CA ALA A 218 0.55 7.98 0.94
C ALA A 218 -0.49 7.84 -0.19
N ARG A 219 -0.94 8.95 -0.75
CA ARG A 219 -1.90 8.96 -1.86
C ARG A 219 -1.38 8.40 -3.18
N GLY A 220 -0.06 8.22 -3.31
CA GLY A 220 0.50 7.47 -4.43
C GLY A 220 0.04 6.00 -4.48
N LEU A 221 -0.50 5.48 -3.38
CA LEU A 221 -1.10 4.14 -3.30
C LEU A 221 -2.56 4.09 -3.81
N ASP A 222 -3.21 5.22 -4.01
CA ASP A 222 -4.62 5.28 -4.48
C ASP A 222 -4.81 4.51 -5.80
N GLY A 223 -3.80 4.53 -6.68
CA GLY A 223 -3.81 3.78 -7.93
C GLY A 223 -3.76 2.26 -7.77
N LEU A 224 -3.28 1.78 -6.62
CA LEU A 224 -3.23 0.35 -6.26
C LEU A 224 -4.49 -0.11 -5.51
N TRP A 225 -5.31 0.81 -5.08
CA TRP A 225 -6.58 0.55 -4.40
C TRP A 225 -7.71 0.46 -5.42
N GLY A 226 -7.79 -0.66 -6.10
CA GLY A 226 -8.72 -0.87 -7.22
C GLY A 226 -10.19 -0.58 -6.90
N MET A 227 -10.60 -0.76 -5.65
CA MET A 227 -11.97 -0.48 -5.19
C MET A 227 -12.39 0.97 -5.45
N TYR A 228 -11.50 1.96 -5.27
CA TYR A 228 -11.83 3.36 -5.54
C TYR A 228 -12.10 3.62 -7.01
N GLN A 229 -11.46 2.90 -7.91
CA GLN A 229 -11.73 3.00 -9.35
C GLN A 229 -13.17 2.57 -9.68
N TRP A 230 -13.73 1.63 -8.93
CA TRP A 230 -15.13 1.21 -9.07
C TRP A 230 -16.07 2.24 -8.43
N LEU A 231 -15.79 2.69 -7.21
CA LEU A 231 -16.62 3.66 -6.50
C LEU A 231 -16.70 5.00 -7.24
N ASP A 232 -15.62 5.48 -7.84
CA ASP A 232 -15.60 6.71 -8.65
C ASP A 232 -16.53 6.65 -9.87
N ARG A 233 -16.93 5.45 -10.29
CA ARG A 233 -17.89 5.21 -11.39
C ARG A 233 -19.30 4.90 -10.90
N ALA A 234 -19.47 4.66 -9.61
CA ALA A 234 -20.78 4.43 -9.02
C ALA A 234 -21.58 5.74 -8.93
N PRO A 235 -22.93 5.70 -9.04
CA PRO A 235 -23.75 6.92 -9.03
C PRO A 235 -23.58 7.82 -7.79
N SER A 236 -23.26 7.24 -6.63
CA SER A 236 -23.00 7.98 -5.39
C SER A 236 -21.52 8.33 -5.19
N GLY A 237 -20.64 7.97 -6.14
CA GLY A 237 -19.20 8.12 -5.98
C GLY A 237 -18.67 7.36 -4.79
N ARG A 238 -17.60 7.86 -4.18
CA ARG A 238 -17.00 7.24 -2.98
C ARG A 238 -17.88 7.34 -1.74
N ASN A 239 -18.74 8.35 -1.65
CA ASN A 239 -19.71 8.58 -0.57
C ASN A 239 -19.10 8.38 0.82
N GLU A 240 -17.90 8.92 1.05
CA GLU A 240 -17.13 8.72 2.27
C GLU A 240 -17.62 9.63 3.40
N SER A 241 -17.91 9.03 4.55
CA SER A 241 -18.16 9.72 5.80
C SER A 241 -17.28 9.11 6.88
N GLY A 242 -16.15 9.75 7.19
CA GLY A 242 -15.20 9.23 8.16
C GLY A 242 -14.52 7.93 7.69
N VAL A 243 -14.10 7.09 8.64
CA VAL A 243 -13.50 5.77 8.37
C VAL A 243 -14.61 4.75 8.17
N TRP A 244 -14.95 4.42 6.94
CA TRP A 244 -16.01 3.49 6.59
C TRP A 244 -15.51 2.07 6.28
N TRP A 245 -14.24 1.92 5.87
CA TRP A 245 -13.63 0.64 5.55
C TRP A 245 -13.45 -0.24 6.78
N ARG A 246 -13.55 -1.54 6.54
CA ARG A 246 -13.29 -2.61 7.50
C ARG A 246 -12.51 -3.70 6.78
N ARG A 247 -11.99 -4.68 7.51
CA ARG A 247 -11.52 -5.92 6.89
C ARG A 247 -12.71 -6.64 6.27
N HIS A 248 -12.51 -7.32 5.15
CA HIS A 248 -13.63 -7.90 4.40
C HIS A 248 -14.46 -8.88 5.25
N ASP A 249 -13.83 -9.56 6.23
CA ASP A 249 -14.50 -10.50 7.14
C ASP A 249 -15.28 -9.81 8.30
N GLU A 250 -15.25 -8.49 8.37
CA GLU A 250 -15.92 -7.68 9.39
C GLU A 250 -17.19 -6.99 8.86
N TYR A 251 -17.41 -6.95 7.53
CA TYR A 251 -18.64 -6.41 6.97
C TYR A 251 -19.83 -7.32 7.31
N GLY A 252 -20.95 -6.69 7.66
CA GLY A 252 -22.19 -7.41 7.99
C GLY A 252 -22.24 -8.00 9.41
N LYS A 253 -21.18 -7.92 10.19
CA LYS A 253 -21.20 -8.22 11.63
C LYS A 253 -21.72 -6.98 12.37
N ARG A 254 -23.04 -6.94 12.64
CA ARG A 254 -23.70 -5.96 13.53
C ARG A 254 -23.82 -6.53 14.92
#